data_78ae78dcc896975ff198af46386eed29
#
_entry.id   78ae78dcc896975ff198af46386eed29
#
_cell.length_a   1.000
_cell.length_b   1.000
_cell.length_c   1.000
_cell.angle_alpha   90.00
_cell.angle_beta   90.00
_cell.angle_gamma   90.00
#
_symmetry.space_group_name_H-M   'P 1'
#
loop_
_entity.id
_entity.type
_entity.pdbx_description
1 polymer ?
#
loop_
_entity_poly.entity_id
_entity_poly.type
_entity_poly.pdbx_seq_one_letter_code
_entity_poly.pdbx_strand_id
1 'polypeptide(L)'
;EIPEDLFKDALRADNFKRCFYECKALTQLPEGLFEMNTLATSFYQCFSGCTGLTALPERLFNCPKVTELKLCFEKCSKIAAIPSDLFTNLKRLTSFEEFFSGWNKLEAIPEGLFDQHPDVTSFKNCFKNCTVLTTIPEGLFDKHLKVTSFEGCFEGCRTLTEVPTRLFASPVATSFSNCFSGCSSLTKVADDLFSRNEAATKFSHCFEACSSLTELPNKLFANNKKATDFSHCFVSCRALTELPDDLFIHNTEATDFSYCFGDCETLTKLPDNLFTYNTKATDFSYCFSYGKLKTVPRFLFATNLQVTTFKACFQNCEVLAPNEDIFCSSSALKTRFATRPDISMCFYNIGSAAESRGPAPKLWQLTEIYKNYTNLCKDCFSSACLSNVQGNTNLGEFGRTGVYVNK
;
A
#
# COMPACT_ATOMS: atom_id res chain seq x y z
N GLU A 1 -36.74 -17.87 1.94
CA GLU A 1 -36.24 -18.74 0.85
C GLU A 1 -36.61 -18.14 -0.50
N ILE A 2 -35.79 -18.36 -1.51
CA ILE A 2 -36.08 -18.00 -2.91
C ILE A 2 -36.67 -19.24 -3.56
N PRO A 3 -37.85 -19.14 -4.25
CA PRO A 3 -38.37 -20.24 -5.04
C PRO A 3 -37.41 -20.63 -6.18
N GLU A 4 -37.27 -21.93 -6.46
CA GLU A 4 -36.38 -22.42 -7.54
C GLU A 4 -36.75 -21.90 -8.93
N ASP A 5 -38.00 -21.59 -9.14
CA ASP A 5 -38.57 -21.13 -10.42
C ASP A 5 -38.78 -19.60 -10.50
N LEU A 6 -38.28 -18.83 -9.54
CA LEU A 6 -38.57 -17.40 -9.42
C LEU A 6 -38.33 -16.62 -10.75
N PHE A 7 -37.29 -16.95 -11.50
CA PHE A 7 -37.01 -16.28 -12.77
C PHE A 7 -37.19 -17.16 -14.00
N LYS A 8 -37.82 -18.30 -13.88
CA LYS A 8 -37.98 -19.26 -14.96
C LYS A 8 -38.69 -18.68 -16.20
N ASP A 9 -39.68 -17.82 -15.99
CA ASP A 9 -40.45 -17.17 -17.07
C ASP A 9 -39.90 -15.80 -17.46
N ALA A 10 -38.87 -15.31 -16.77
CA ALA A 10 -38.23 -14.03 -17.04
C ALA A 10 -37.19 -14.10 -18.17
N LEU A 11 -37.50 -14.77 -19.29
CA LEU A 11 -36.57 -15.09 -20.38
C LEU A 11 -35.94 -13.86 -21.06
N ARG A 12 -36.57 -12.68 -20.94
CA ARG A 12 -36.07 -11.42 -21.50
C ARG A 12 -35.35 -10.53 -20.50
N ALA A 13 -35.25 -10.96 -19.24
CA ALA A 13 -34.55 -10.19 -18.24
C ALA A 13 -33.05 -10.13 -18.60
N ASP A 14 -32.55 -8.92 -18.74
CA ASP A 14 -31.16 -8.64 -19.13
C ASP A 14 -30.37 -8.00 -17.97
N ASN A 15 -31.01 -7.64 -16.86
CA ASN A 15 -30.41 -6.92 -15.76
C ASN A 15 -30.98 -7.34 -14.39
N PHE A 16 -30.08 -7.84 -13.52
CA PHE A 16 -30.40 -8.25 -12.15
C PHE A 16 -29.68 -7.38 -11.10
N LYS A 17 -29.39 -6.13 -11.46
CA LYS A 17 -28.77 -5.17 -10.57
C LYS A 17 -29.55 -5.02 -9.27
N ARG A 18 -28.87 -5.26 -8.11
CA ARG A 18 -29.39 -5.10 -6.76
C ARG A 18 -30.66 -5.90 -6.46
N CYS A 19 -30.94 -6.99 -7.20
CA CYS A 19 -32.17 -7.74 -7.08
C CYS A 19 -32.39 -8.30 -5.67
N PHE A 20 -31.32 -8.73 -5.00
CA PHE A 20 -31.35 -9.24 -3.62
C PHE A 20 -30.42 -8.42 -2.71
N TYR A 21 -30.18 -7.14 -3.03
CA TYR A 21 -29.31 -6.28 -2.25
C TYR A 21 -29.72 -6.22 -0.78
N GLU A 22 -28.76 -6.47 0.14
CA GLU A 22 -28.95 -6.52 1.61
C GLU A 22 -30.04 -7.48 2.11
N CYS A 23 -30.33 -8.54 1.37
CA CYS A 23 -31.21 -9.61 1.84
C CYS A 23 -30.53 -10.44 2.93
N LYS A 24 -30.32 -9.85 4.12
CA LYS A 24 -29.55 -10.41 5.24
C LYS A 24 -30.09 -11.72 5.79
N ALA A 25 -31.38 -11.96 5.67
CA ALA A 25 -32.02 -13.21 6.11
C ALA A 25 -31.92 -14.36 5.10
N LEU A 26 -31.36 -14.09 3.90
CA LEU A 26 -31.16 -15.09 2.87
C LEU A 26 -29.99 -15.99 3.23
N THR A 27 -30.25 -17.29 3.43
CA THR A 27 -29.22 -18.25 3.89
C THR A 27 -28.66 -19.13 2.77
N GLN A 28 -29.44 -19.34 1.70
CA GLN A 28 -29.05 -20.18 0.56
C GLN A 28 -29.74 -19.70 -0.73
N LEU A 29 -29.12 -20.03 -1.86
CA LEU A 29 -29.65 -19.79 -3.19
C LEU A 29 -30.07 -21.14 -3.82
N PRO A 30 -31.18 -21.20 -4.58
CA PRO A 30 -31.55 -22.42 -5.28
C PRO A 30 -30.57 -22.70 -6.44
N GLU A 31 -30.38 -23.97 -6.75
CA GLU A 31 -29.72 -24.42 -7.96
C GLU A 31 -30.40 -23.84 -9.20
N GLY A 32 -29.60 -23.40 -10.18
CA GLY A 32 -30.14 -22.93 -11.45
C GLY A 32 -31.00 -21.66 -11.37
N LEU A 33 -30.90 -20.86 -10.29
CA LEU A 33 -31.70 -19.63 -10.12
C LEU A 33 -31.77 -18.73 -11.36
N PHE A 34 -30.68 -18.66 -12.12
CA PHE A 34 -30.56 -17.86 -13.35
C PHE A 34 -30.31 -18.71 -14.61
N GLU A 35 -30.64 -20.00 -14.57
CA GLU A 35 -30.35 -20.93 -15.68
C GLU A 35 -31.00 -20.51 -16.99
N MET A 36 -32.25 -19.98 -16.90
CA MET A 36 -33.04 -19.57 -18.07
C MET A 36 -32.76 -18.14 -18.53
N ASN A 37 -31.99 -17.34 -17.75
CA ASN A 37 -31.78 -15.92 -18.01
C ASN A 37 -30.52 -15.65 -18.86
N THR A 38 -30.42 -16.33 -20.00
CA THR A 38 -29.25 -16.29 -20.89
C THR A 38 -28.97 -14.94 -21.54
N LEU A 39 -29.93 -13.99 -21.44
CA LEU A 39 -29.77 -12.62 -21.94
C LEU A 39 -29.18 -11.66 -20.90
N ALA A 40 -29.04 -12.10 -19.64
CA ALA A 40 -28.51 -11.26 -18.57
C ALA A 40 -27.12 -10.71 -18.92
N THR A 41 -26.92 -9.42 -18.65
CA THR A 41 -25.66 -8.69 -18.90
C THR A 41 -25.04 -8.17 -17.62
N SER A 42 -25.83 -7.92 -16.55
CA SER A 42 -25.37 -7.34 -15.29
C SER A 42 -26.00 -7.99 -14.07
N PHE A 43 -25.16 -8.29 -13.08
CA PHE A 43 -25.51 -8.65 -11.71
C PHE A 43 -24.87 -7.69 -10.71
N TYR A 44 -24.69 -6.43 -11.09
CA TYR A 44 -24.09 -5.41 -10.22
C TYR A 44 -24.79 -5.39 -8.85
N GLN A 45 -24.05 -5.61 -7.75
CA GLN A 45 -24.56 -5.65 -6.37
C GLN A 45 -25.76 -6.61 -6.15
N CYS A 46 -25.94 -7.62 -6.99
CA CYS A 46 -27.17 -8.43 -6.95
C CYS A 46 -27.40 -9.05 -5.57
N PHE A 47 -26.35 -9.56 -4.92
CA PHE A 47 -26.40 -10.17 -3.59
C PHE A 47 -25.52 -9.43 -2.58
N SER A 48 -25.06 -8.20 -2.88
CA SER A 48 -24.22 -7.44 -1.96
C SER A 48 -24.93 -7.27 -0.61
N GLY A 49 -24.21 -7.55 0.48
CA GLY A 49 -24.74 -7.46 1.85
C GLY A 49 -25.67 -8.60 2.27
N CYS A 50 -25.77 -9.69 1.48
CA CYS A 50 -26.50 -10.90 1.91
C CYS A 50 -25.68 -11.68 2.97
N THR A 51 -25.56 -11.10 4.15
CA THR A 51 -24.71 -11.61 5.25
C THR A 51 -25.17 -12.95 5.83
N GLY A 52 -26.38 -13.41 5.45
CA GLY A 52 -26.91 -14.73 5.83
C GLY A 52 -26.42 -15.88 4.97
N LEU A 53 -26.01 -15.62 3.71
CA LEU A 53 -25.57 -16.66 2.77
C LEU A 53 -24.35 -17.41 3.29
N THR A 54 -24.44 -18.76 3.28
CA THR A 54 -23.40 -19.64 3.78
C THR A 54 -22.64 -20.37 2.66
N ALA A 55 -23.27 -20.53 1.50
CA ALA A 55 -22.69 -21.15 0.32
C ALA A 55 -23.31 -20.60 -0.96
N LEU A 56 -22.64 -20.80 -2.10
CA LEU A 56 -23.18 -20.60 -3.43
C LEU A 56 -23.42 -21.96 -4.08
N PRO A 57 -24.52 -22.13 -4.86
CA PRO A 57 -24.73 -23.34 -5.63
C PRO A 57 -23.75 -23.44 -6.80
N GLU A 58 -23.48 -24.65 -7.22
CA GLU A 58 -22.84 -24.91 -8.51
C GLU A 58 -23.73 -24.35 -9.63
N ARG A 59 -23.10 -23.92 -10.74
CA ARG A 59 -23.84 -23.42 -11.93
C ARG A 59 -24.84 -22.30 -11.66
N LEU A 60 -24.59 -21.47 -10.62
CA LEU A 60 -25.48 -20.33 -10.31
C LEU A 60 -25.75 -19.46 -11.53
N PHE A 61 -24.75 -19.26 -12.40
CA PHE A 61 -24.84 -18.41 -13.58
C PHE A 61 -24.74 -19.22 -14.88
N ASN A 62 -25.79 -19.27 -15.66
CA ASN A 62 -25.77 -19.71 -17.06
C ASN A 62 -26.01 -18.52 -18.00
N CYS A 63 -25.19 -17.47 -17.89
CA CYS A 63 -25.43 -16.15 -18.47
C CYS A 63 -24.25 -15.71 -19.35
N PRO A 64 -24.08 -16.24 -20.58
CA PRO A 64 -22.89 -16.01 -21.40
C PRO A 64 -22.72 -14.56 -21.88
N LYS A 65 -23.72 -13.71 -21.71
CA LYS A 65 -23.67 -12.28 -22.06
C LYS A 65 -23.24 -11.36 -20.92
N VAL A 66 -23.07 -11.88 -19.71
CA VAL A 66 -22.67 -11.10 -18.55
C VAL A 66 -21.30 -10.46 -18.78
N THR A 67 -21.25 -9.16 -18.56
CA THR A 67 -20.05 -8.34 -18.58
C THR A 67 -19.76 -7.69 -17.23
N GLU A 68 -20.75 -7.62 -16.33
CA GLU A 68 -20.65 -6.89 -15.08
C GLU A 68 -21.09 -7.74 -13.89
N LEU A 69 -20.14 -8.04 -13.00
CA LEU A 69 -20.35 -8.70 -11.70
C LEU A 69 -19.83 -7.87 -10.51
N LYS A 70 -19.45 -6.61 -10.75
CA LYS A 70 -18.89 -5.76 -9.70
C LYS A 70 -19.78 -5.76 -8.46
N LEU A 71 -19.14 -6.00 -7.27
CA LEU A 71 -19.82 -6.02 -5.96
C LEU A 71 -20.93 -7.10 -5.83
N CYS A 72 -21.00 -8.08 -6.74
CA CYS A 72 -22.15 -9.00 -6.78
C CYS A 72 -22.39 -9.70 -5.45
N PHE A 73 -21.33 -10.19 -4.79
CA PHE A 73 -21.40 -10.84 -3.48
C PHE A 73 -20.60 -10.11 -2.40
N GLU A 74 -20.35 -8.80 -2.58
CA GLU A 74 -19.68 -8.00 -1.57
C GLU A 74 -20.32 -8.19 -0.19
N LYS A 75 -19.49 -8.38 0.84
CA LYS A 75 -19.93 -8.57 2.24
C LYS A 75 -20.80 -9.80 2.51
N CYS A 76 -20.80 -10.79 1.63
CA CYS A 76 -21.40 -12.10 1.95
C CYS A 76 -20.51 -12.86 2.94
N SER A 77 -20.43 -12.37 4.16
CA SER A 77 -19.38 -12.65 5.15
C SER A 77 -19.36 -14.08 5.71
N LYS A 78 -20.39 -14.89 5.43
CA LYS A 78 -20.48 -16.29 5.91
C LYS A 78 -20.13 -17.32 4.84
N ILE A 79 -19.95 -16.93 3.58
CA ILE A 79 -19.55 -17.86 2.53
C ILE A 79 -18.10 -18.26 2.76
N ALA A 80 -17.85 -19.57 2.82
CA ALA A 80 -16.55 -20.15 3.17
C ALA A 80 -15.80 -20.73 1.97
N ALA A 81 -16.47 -20.99 0.86
CA ALA A 81 -15.86 -21.60 -0.33
C ALA A 81 -16.42 -21.01 -1.63
N ILE A 82 -15.58 -21.04 -2.66
CA ILE A 82 -15.93 -20.63 -4.02
C ILE A 82 -16.16 -21.91 -4.84
N PRO A 83 -17.36 -22.11 -5.44
CA PRO A 83 -17.57 -23.20 -6.38
C PRO A 83 -16.60 -23.12 -7.56
N SER A 84 -15.98 -24.26 -7.94
CA SER A 84 -14.97 -24.28 -9.00
C SER A 84 -15.48 -23.91 -10.38
N ASP A 85 -16.79 -24.07 -10.60
CA ASP A 85 -17.47 -23.80 -11.88
C ASP A 85 -18.24 -22.48 -11.91
N LEU A 86 -18.18 -21.67 -10.84
CA LEU A 86 -18.96 -20.44 -10.66
C LEU A 86 -18.92 -19.51 -11.89
N PHE A 87 -17.79 -19.43 -12.57
CA PHE A 87 -17.57 -18.53 -13.70
C PHE A 87 -17.57 -19.22 -15.07
N THR A 88 -17.72 -20.54 -15.13
CA THR A 88 -17.54 -21.34 -16.36
C THR A 88 -18.35 -20.83 -17.56
N ASN A 89 -19.56 -20.34 -17.33
CA ASN A 89 -20.47 -19.86 -18.39
C ASN A 89 -20.43 -18.34 -18.60
N LEU A 90 -19.55 -17.60 -17.90
CA LEU A 90 -19.47 -16.14 -17.96
C LEU A 90 -18.37 -15.65 -18.91
N LYS A 91 -18.47 -15.97 -20.19
CA LYS A 91 -17.38 -15.82 -21.17
C LYS A 91 -16.96 -14.39 -21.52
N ARG A 92 -17.70 -13.37 -21.08
CA ARG A 92 -17.47 -11.96 -21.40
C ARG A 92 -17.01 -11.11 -20.24
N LEU A 93 -16.70 -11.72 -19.10
CA LEU A 93 -16.22 -10.98 -17.95
C LEU A 93 -14.88 -10.32 -18.23
N THR A 94 -14.80 -9.04 -17.91
CA THR A 94 -13.58 -8.24 -18.01
C THR A 94 -13.13 -7.66 -16.67
N SER A 95 -13.86 -7.91 -15.58
CA SER A 95 -13.54 -7.39 -14.25
C SER A 95 -14.11 -8.29 -13.16
N PHE A 96 -13.32 -8.51 -12.11
CA PHE A 96 -13.73 -9.12 -10.84
C PHE A 96 -13.66 -8.11 -9.68
N GLU A 97 -13.86 -6.84 -9.98
CA GLU A 97 -13.77 -5.77 -8.99
C GLU A 97 -14.76 -6.00 -7.84
N GLU A 98 -14.22 -6.07 -6.61
CA GLU A 98 -14.96 -6.23 -5.34
C GLU A 98 -15.84 -7.48 -5.26
N PHE A 99 -15.62 -8.50 -6.08
CA PHE A 99 -16.52 -9.65 -6.16
C PHE A 99 -16.56 -10.45 -4.85
N PHE A 100 -15.40 -10.79 -4.29
CA PHE A 100 -15.25 -11.55 -3.03
C PHE A 100 -14.96 -10.65 -1.83
N SER A 101 -15.09 -9.34 -1.98
CA SER A 101 -14.78 -8.40 -0.90
C SER A 101 -15.64 -8.67 0.34
N GLY A 102 -14.98 -8.84 1.50
CA GLY A 102 -15.65 -9.09 2.79
C GLY A 102 -16.12 -10.52 3.00
N TRP A 103 -15.58 -11.49 2.27
CA TRP A 103 -15.84 -12.92 2.54
C TRP A 103 -14.98 -13.40 3.72
N ASN A 104 -15.43 -13.07 4.94
CA ASN A 104 -14.65 -13.25 6.17
C ASN A 104 -14.47 -14.72 6.59
N LYS A 105 -15.02 -15.67 5.85
CA LYS A 105 -14.89 -17.12 6.08
C LYS A 105 -14.20 -17.85 4.94
N LEU A 106 -13.77 -17.13 3.89
CA LEU A 106 -13.03 -17.72 2.78
C LEU A 106 -11.60 -18.05 3.22
N GLU A 107 -11.28 -19.34 3.33
CA GLU A 107 -9.98 -19.84 3.79
C GLU A 107 -8.98 -20.04 2.64
N ALA A 108 -9.47 -20.38 1.45
CA ALA A 108 -8.65 -20.66 0.28
C ALA A 108 -9.31 -20.24 -1.03
N ILE A 109 -8.50 -19.93 -2.04
CA ILE A 109 -8.91 -19.65 -3.41
C ILE A 109 -8.68 -20.92 -4.24
N PRO A 110 -9.67 -21.40 -5.02
CA PRO A 110 -9.47 -22.55 -5.90
C PRO A 110 -8.39 -22.30 -6.95
N GLU A 111 -7.57 -23.31 -7.26
CA GLU A 111 -6.62 -23.25 -8.37
C GLU A 111 -7.35 -23.00 -9.70
N GLY A 112 -6.76 -22.18 -10.56
CA GLY A 112 -7.32 -21.88 -11.89
C GLY A 112 -8.67 -21.14 -11.90
N LEU A 113 -9.11 -20.58 -10.76
CA LEU A 113 -10.40 -19.92 -10.62
C LEU A 113 -10.73 -18.95 -11.77
N PHE A 114 -9.75 -18.20 -12.25
CA PHE A 114 -9.92 -17.19 -13.28
C PHE A 114 -9.40 -17.60 -14.67
N ASP A 115 -8.89 -18.80 -14.83
CA ASP A 115 -8.19 -19.27 -16.03
C ASP A 115 -8.96 -19.12 -17.33
N GLN A 116 -10.29 -19.17 -17.26
CA GLN A 116 -11.17 -19.04 -18.42
C GLN A 116 -11.46 -17.59 -18.82
N HIS A 117 -10.86 -16.59 -18.12
CA HIS A 117 -11.13 -15.17 -18.29
C HIS A 117 -9.87 -14.35 -18.60
N PRO A 118 -9.11 -14.64 -19.68
CA PRO A 118 -7.84 -13.98 -19.98
C PRO A 118 -7.98 -12.49 -20.32
N ASP A 119 -9.21 -12.05 -20.60
CA ASP A 119 -9.53 -10.67 -20.99
C ASP A 119 -9.80 -9.75 -19.81
N VAL A 120 -9.65 -10.23 -18.57
CA VAL A 120 -9.84 -9.43 -17.37
C VAL A 120 -8.82 -8.29 -17.32
N THR A 121 -9.34 -7.09 -17.00
CA THR A 121 -8.56 -5.85 -16.90
C THR A 121 -8.43 -5.32 -15.47
N SER A 122 -9.23 -5.82 -14.52
CA SER A 122 -9.20 -5.34 -13.12
C SER A 122 -9.54 -6.44 -12.12
N PHE A 123 -8.70 -6.55 -11.08
CA PHE A 123 -8.95 -7.30 -9.84
C PHE A 123 -8.98 -6.35 -8.62
N LYS A 124 -9.36 -5.09 -8.85
CA LYS A 124 -9.44 -4.11 -7.77
C LYS A 124 -10.33 -4.61 -6.63
N ASN A 125 -9.79 -4.63 -5.39
CA ASN A 125 -10.47 -5.05 -4.17
C ASN A 125 -11.07 -6.47 -4.25
N CYS A 126 -10.62 -7.34 -5.14
CA CYS A 126 -11.28 -8.63 -5.43
C CYS A 126 -11.42 -9.49 -4.18
N PHE A 127 -10.37 -9.62 -3.38
CA PHE A 127 -10.35 -10.38 -2.11
C PHE A 127 -10.18 -9.47 -0.89
N LYS A 128 -10.53 -8.19 -1.01
CA LYS A 128 -10.44 -7.24 0.10
C LYS A 128 -11.21 -7.73 1.32
N ASN A 129 -10.56 -7.70 2.49
CA ASN A 129 -11.13 -8.15 3.76
C ASN A 129 -11.55 -9.63 3.79
N CYS A 130 -10.90 -10.51 3.01
CA CYS A 130 -10.98 -11.95 3.23
C CYS A 130 -10.09 -12.32 4.44
N THR A 131 -10.59 -12.02 5.63
CA THR A 131 -9.77 -11.95 6.86
C THR A 131 -9.21 -13.27 7.37
N VAL A 132 -9.69 -14.40 6.85
CA VAL A 132 -9.21 -15.76 7.21
C VAL A 132 -8.53 -16.47 6.03
N LEU A 133 -8.32 -15.77 4.90
CA LEU A 133 -7.58 -16.30 3.75
C LEU A 133 -6.12 -16.54 4.13
N THR A 134 -5.69 -17.81 4.07
CA THR A 134 -4.35 -18.21 4.52
C THR A 134 -3.33 -18.30 3.39
N THR A 135 -3.77 -18.64 2.18
CA THR A 135 -2.90 -18.87 1.02
C THR A 135 -3.49 -18.34 -0.27
N ILE A 136 -2.61 -17.94 -1.18
CA ILE A 136 -2.93 -17.62 -2.58
C ILE A 136 -2.34 -18.74 -3.44
N PRO A 137 -3.12 -19.37 -4.34
CA PRO A 137 -2.59 -20.42 -5.19
C PRO A 137 -1.54 -19.88 -6.17
N GLU A 138 -0.54 -20.71 -6.47
CA GLU A 138 0.45 -20.43 -7.50
C GLU A 138 -0.25 -20.17 -8.84
N GLY A 139 0.27 -19.20 -9.60
CA GLY A 139 -0.25 -18.90 -10.94
C GLY A 139 -1.66 -18.30 -11.01
N LEU A 140 -2.25 -17.87 -9.89
CA LEU A 140 -3.63 -17.32 -9.85
C LEU A 140 -3.89 -16.28 -10.96
N PHE A 141 -2.91 -15.45 -11.29
CA PHE A 141 -3.04 -14.40 -12.31
C PHE A 141 -2.13 -14.61 -13.54
N ASP A 142 -1.55 -15.80 -13.75
CA ASP A 142 -0.57 -16.04 -14.82
C ASP A 142 -1.12 -15.81 -16.24
N LYS A 143 -2.43 -16.02 -16.44
CA LYS A 143 -3.10 -15.82 -17.74
C LYS A 143 -3.63 -14.40 -17.96
N HIS A 144 -3.48 -13.50 -16.98
CA HIS A 144 -4.16 -12.20 -16.96
C HIS A 144 -3.23 -11.06 -17.37
N LEU A 145 -2.77 -11.07 -18.62
CA LEU A 145 -1.79 -10.12 -19.15
C LEU A 145 -2.35 -8.70 -19.45
N LYS A 146 -3.68 -8.54 -19.39
CA LYS A 146 -4.37 -7.27 -19.68
C LYS A 146 -4.78 -6.50 -18.43
N VAL A 147 -4.50 -7.03 -17.25
CA VAL A 147 -4.88 -6.39 -15.99
C VAL A 147 -4.10 -5.10 -15.80
N THR A 148 -4.82 -4.01 -15.61
CA THR A 148 -4.26 -2.68 -15.35
C THR A 148 -4.20 -2.33 -13.87
N SER A 149 -5.02 -2.98 -13.02
CA SER A 149 -5.10 -2.66 -11.59
C SER A 149 -5.29 -3.89 -10.72
N PHE A 150 -4.42 -4.01 -9.71
CA PHE A 150 -4.52 -4.90 -8.56
C PHE A 150 -4.72 -4.09 -7.25
N GLU A 151 -5.22 -2.85 -7.36
CA GLU A 151 -5.47 -1.99 -6.21
C GLU A 151 -6.34 -2.70 -5.17
N GLY A 152 -5.86 -2.77 -3.91
CA GLY A 152 -6.56 -3.39 -2.78
C GLY A 152 -6.89 -4.87 -2.94
N CYS A 153 -6.28 -5.58 -3.92
CA CYS A 153 -6.69 -6.95 -4.29
C CYS A 153 -6.76 -7.90 -3.09
N PHE A 154 -5.79 -7.81 -2.17
CA PHE A 154 -5.72 -8.61 -0.93
C PHE A 154 -5.72 -7.73 0.32
N GLU A 155 -6.21 -6.48 0.24
CA GLU A 155 -6.27 -5.58 1.40
C GLU A 155 -7.04 -6.23 2.55
N GLY A 156 -6.46 -6.24 3.75
CA GLY A 156 -7.10 -6.78 4.95
C GLY A 156 -7.16 -8.31 5.03
N CYS A 157 -6.41 -9.04 4.20
CA CYS A 157 -6.24 -10.50 4.33
C CYS A 157 -5.30 -10.81 5.50
N ARG A 158 -5.83 -10.71 6.72
CA ARG A 158 -5.04 -10.65 7.96
C ARG A 158 -4.29 -11.93 8.30
N THR A 159 -4.74 -13.08 7.83
CA THR A 159 -4.13 -14.39 8.10
C THR A 159 -3.19 -14.87 6.99
N LEU A 160 -3.08 -14.09 5.89
CA LEU A 160 -2.15 -14.40 4.81
C LEU A 160 -0.71 -14.30 5.32
N THR A 161 0.05 -15.40 5.23
CA THR A 161 1.42 -15.49 5.77
C THR A 161 2.51 -15.29 4.74
N GLU A 162 2.21 -15.60 3.47
CA GLU A 162 3.16 -15.49 2.36
C GLU A 162 2.44 -15.16 1.05
N VAL A 163 3.20 -14.65 0.09
CA VAL A 163 2.74 -14.36 -1.27
C VAL A 163 3.53 -15.23 -2.24
N PRO A 164 2.87 -15.97 -3.16
CA PRO A 164 3.56 -16.85 -4.10
C PRO A 164 4.45 -16.07 -5.07
N THR A 165 5.46 -16.75 -5.61
CA THR A 165 6.34 -16.19 -6.64
C THR A 165 5.54 -15.81 -7.90
N ARG A 166 5.97 -14.74 -8.59
CA ARG A 166 5.38 -14.32 -9.88
C ARG A 166 3.87 -14.15 -9.88
N LEU A 167 3.25 -13.86 -8.74
CA LEU A 167 1.80 -13.73 -8.61
C LEU A 167 1.19 -12.83 -9.69
N PHE A 168 1.84 -11.72 -10.06
CA PHE A 168 1.31 -10.72 -10.97
C PHE A 168 2.00 -10.78 -12.33
N ALA A 169 1.36 -11.40 -13.32
CA ALA A 169 1.94 -11.60 -14.66
C ALA A 169 1.77 -10.39 -15.62
N SER A 170 0.89 -9.42 -15.31
CA SER A 170 0.53 -8.35 -16.25
C SER A 170 1.62 -7.28 -16.42
N PRO A 171 2.21 -7.12 -17.63
CA PRO A 171 3.20 -6.06 -17.88
C PRO A 171 2.58 -4.66 -17.97
N VAL A 172 1.25 -4.57 -18.12
CA VAL A 172 0.50 -3.31 -18.25
C VAL A 172 -0.14 -2.85 -16.93
N ALA A 173 0.05 -3.60 -15.85
CA ALA A 173 -0.47 -3.22 -14.53
C ALA A 173 0.21 -1.94 -14.04
N THR A 174 -0.60 -0.93 -13.72
CA THR A 174 -0.12 0.39 -13.28
C THR A 174 -0.29 0.65 -11.80
N SER A 175 -1.25 -0.01 -11.12
CA SER A 175 -1.54 0.23 -9.71
C SER A 175 -1.54 -1.04 -8.87
N PHE A 176 -0.75 -0.99 -7.80
CA PHE A 176 -0.71 -1.93 -6.68
C PHE A 176 -1.00 -1.22 -5.35
N SER A 177 -1.64 -0.04 -5.42
CA SER A 177 -2.02 0.70 -4.20
C SER A 177 -2.86 -0.16 -3.27
N ASN A 178 -2.55 -0.17 -1.98
CA ASN A 178 -3.24 -0.99 -0.96
C ASN A 178 -3.23 -2.51 -1.20
N CYS A 179 -2.47 -3.05 -2.15
CA CYS A 179 -2.63 -4.43 -2.62
C CYS A 179 -2.56 -5.46 -1.48
N PHE A 180 -1.67 -5.28 -0.53
CA PHE A 180 -1.49 -6.11 0.67
C PHE A 180 -1.64 -5.30 1.98
N SER A 181 -2.24 -4.11 1.92
CA SER A 181 -2.46 -3.29 3.11
C SER A 181 -3.23 -4.08 4.18
N GLY A 182 -2.74 -4.06 5.43
CA GLY A 182 -3.38 -4.79 6.54
C GLY A 182 -3.23 -6.31 6.52
N CYS A 183 -2.34 -6.87 5.67
CA CYS A 183 -1.96 -8.29 5.75
C CYS A 183 -1.05 -8.52 6.94
N SER A 184 -1.61 -8.41 8.15
CA SER A 184 -0.85 -8.31 9.41
C SER A 184 -0.04 -9.56 9.76
N SER A 185 -0.36 -10.73 9.22
CA SER A 185 0.40 -11.97 9.41
C SER A 185 1.42 -12.24 8.30
N LEU A 186 1.52 -11.36 7.29
CA LEU A 186 2.47 -11.53 6.19
C LEU A 186 3.91 -11.40 6.72
N THR A 187 4.70 -12.47 6.61
CA THR A 187 6.08 -12.53 7.09
C THR A 187 7.11 -12.35 5.99
N LYS A 188 6.77 -12.75 4.78
CA LYS A 188 7.66 -12.75 3.61
C LYS A 188 6.95 -12.32 2.35
N VAL A 189 7.72 -11.70 1.45
CA VAL A 189 7.32 -11.33 0.10
C VAL A 189 8.30 -12.00 -0.87
N ALA A 190 7.80 -12.55 -1.97
CA ALA A 190 8.64 -13.20 -2.97
C ALA A 190 9.59 -12.20 -3.67
N ASP A 191 10.81 -12.63 -3.98
CA ASP A 191 11.87 -11.80 -4.60
C ASP A 191 11.44 -11.21 -5.96
N ASP A 192 10.57 -11.91 -6.67
CA ASP A 192 10.15 -11.57 -8.03
C ASP A 192 8.68 -11.12 -8.14
N LEU A 193 8.07 -10.76 -7.00
CA LEU A 193 6.63 -10.41 -6.91
C LEU A 193 6.18 -9.43 -7.99
N PHE A 194 6.90 -8.31 -8.19
CA PHE A 194 6.57 -7.28 -9.17
C PHE A 194 7.48 -7.30 -10.41
N SER A 195 8.26 -8.36 -10.61
CA SER A 195 9.30 -8.42 -11.65
C SER A 195 8.77 -8.27 -13.09
N ARG A 196 7.50 -8.62 -13.32
CA ARG A 196 6.84 -8.54 -14.64
C ARG A 196 6.01 -7.28 -14.84
N ASN A 197 5.91 -6.39 -13.84
CA ASN A 197 4.99 -5.26 -13.85
C ASN A 197 5.71 -3.94 -14.21
N GLU A 198 6.33 -3.89 -15.39
CA GLU A 198 7.17 -2.76 -15.82
C GLU A 198 6.41 -1.43 -15.99
N ALA A 199 5.08 -1.47 -16.15
CA ALA A 199 4.25 -0.29 -16.25
C ALA A 199 3.80 0.27 -14.89
N ALA A 200 4.14 -0.39 -13.78
CA ALA A 200 3.67 0.00 -12.45
C ALA A 200 4.19 1.40 -12.07
N THR A 201 3.24 2.25 -11.66
CA THR A 201 3.51 3.63 -11.22
C THR A 201 3.13 3.87 -9.77
N LYS A 202 2.21 3.08 -9.20
CA LYS A 202 1.63 3.31 -7.88
C LYS A 202 1.80 2.10 -6.96
N PHE A 203 2.49 2.32 -5.85
CA PHE A 203 2.68 1.39 -4.74
C PHE A 203 2.25 2.01 -3.40
N SER A 204 1.42 3.09 -3.43
CA SER A 204 0.96 3.72 -2.21
C SER A 204 0.21 2.73 -1.31
N HIS A 205 0.53 2.71 -0.02
CA HIS A 205 -0.06 1.80 0.97
C HIS A 205 0.09 0.29 0.65
N CYS A 206 0.98 -0.10 -0.29
CA CYS A 206 1.00 -1.47 -0.82
C CYS A 206 1.19 -2.53 0.27
N PHE A 207 2.04 -2.27 1.26
CA PHE A 207 2.32 -3.14 2.40
C PHE A 207 2.03 -2.43 3.74
N GLU A 208 1.19 -1.40 3.73
CA GLU A 208 0.80 -0.73 4.98
C GLU A 208 0.29 -1.72 6.01
N ALA A 209 0.71 -1.56 7.27
CA ALA A 209 0.31 -2.40 8.39
C ALA A 209 0.55 -3.92 8.18
N CYS A 210 1.52 -4.31 7.33
CA CYS A 210 2.06 -5.67 7.30
C CYS A 210 2.96 -5.86 8.53
N SER A 211 2.35 -5.88 9.72
CA SER A 211 3.06 -5.75 11.01
C SER A 211 3.97 -6.93 11.37
N SER A 212 3.85 -8.07 10.69
CA SER A 212 4.71 -9.25 10.86
C SER A 212 5.81 -9.35 9.79
N LEU A 213 5.88 -8.42 8.83
CA LEU A 213 6.88 -8.44 7.76
C LEU A 213 8.25 -8.08 8.32
N THR A 214 9.20 -9.03 8.30
CA THR A 214 10.52 -8.89 8.93
C THR A 214 11.62 -8.41 8.00
N GLU A 215 11.50 -8.70 6.71
CA GLU A 215 12.50 -8.41 5.68
C GLU A 215 11.82 -8.10 4.34
N LEU A 216 12.53 -7.38 3.47
CA LEU A 216 12.12 -7.09 2.10
C LEU A 216 13.11 -7.71 1.12
N PRO A 217 12.65 -8.22 -0.04
CA PRO A 217 13.54 -8.74 -1.07
C PRO A 217 14.43 -7.65 -1.67
N ASN A 218 15.68 -7.97 -1.99
CA ASN A 218 16.64 -7.03 -2.58
C ASN A 218 16.15 -6.40 -3.91
N LYS A 219 15.33 -7.14 -4.67
CA LYS A 219 14.89 -6.72 -6.01
C LYS A 219 13.39 -6.41 -6.10
N LEU A 220 12.73 -6.16 -4.96
CA LEU A 220 11.28 -6.01 -4.90
C LEU A 220 10.73 -5.05 -5.97
N PHE A 221 11.37 -3.89 -6.18
CA PHE A 221 10.94 -2.88 -7.15
C PHE A 221 11.93 -2.68 -8.32
N ALA A 222 12.88 -3.59 -8.54
CA ALA A 222 13.96 -3.39 -9.50
C ALA A 222 13.48 -3.17 -10.95
N ASN A 223 12.36 -3.78 -11.35
CA ASN A 223 11.81 -3.68 -12.69
C ASN A 223 10.74 -2.57 -12.82
N ASN A 224 10.33 -1.95 -11.72
CA ASN A 224 9.26 -0.95 -11.71
C ASN A 224 9.82 0.47 -11.87
N LYS A 225 10.59 0.69 -12.94
CA LYS A 225 11.33 1.95 -13.18
C LYS A 225 10.44 3.18 -13.38
N LYS A 226 9.14 2.97 -13.66
CA LYS A 226 8.14 4.03 -13.82
C LYS A 226 7.42 4.38 -12.52
N ALA A 227 7.75 3.71 -11.42
CA ALA A 227 7.11 3.97 -10.12
C ALA A 227 7.36 5.41 -9.66
N THR A 228 6.28 6.12 -9.36
CA THR A 228 6.30 7.51 -8.90
C THR A 228 5.84 7.67 -7.47
N ASP A 229 5.01 6.75 -6.97
CA ASP A 229 4.31 6.88 -5.69
C ASP A 229 4.58 5.67 -4.79
N PHE A 230 5.34 5.91 -3.72
CA PHE A 230 5.63 4.98 -2.63
C PHE A 230 5.10 5.52 -1.29
N SER A 231 4.15 6.47 -1.33
CA SER A 231 3.56 7.02 -0.12
C SER A 231 2.93 5.94 0.75
N HIS A 232 3.21 5.94 2.06
CA HIS A 232 2.70 4.95 3.03
C HIS A 232 3.04 3.48 2.71
N CYS A 233 3.96 3.20 1.77
CA CYS A 233 4.15 1.85 1.23
C CYS A 233 4.44 0.81 2.31
N PHE A 234 5.20 1.15 3.34
CA PHE A 234 5.59 0.28 4.46
C PHE A 234 5.23 0.88 5.82
N VAL A 235 4.31 1.86 5.88
CA VAL A 235 3.91 2.43 7.17
C VAL A 235 3.37 1.34 8.10
N SER A 236 3.76 1.39 9.36
CA SER A 236 3.40 0.38 10.40
C SER A 236 3.85 -1.05 10.09
N CYS A 237 4.90 -1.24 9.29
CA CYS A 237 5.61 -2.53 9.19
C CYS A 237 6.49 -2.71 10.44
N ARG A 238 5.86 -2.98 11.58
CA ARG A 238 6.49 -2.90 12.90
C ARG A 238 7.56 -3.94 13.18
N ALA A 239 7.54 -5.08 12.46
CA ALA A 239 8.55 -6.12 12.58
C ALA A 239 9.72 -5.97 11.60
N LEU A 240 9.71 -4.97 10.73
CA LEU A 240 10.74 -4.77 9.70
C LEU A 240 12.05 -4.32 10.33
N THR A 241 13.09 -5.16 10.25
CA THR A 241 14.36 -4.92 10.95
C THR A 241 15.41 -4.22 10.11
N GLU A 242 15.37 -4.44 8.79
CA GLU A 242 16.34 -3.87 7.85
C GLU A 242 15.72 -3.63 6.47
N LEU A 243 16.35 -2.75 5.70
CA LEU A 243 15.98 -2.46 4.32
C LEU A 243 17.11 -2.93 3.39
N PRO A 244 16.79 -3.46 2.21
CA PRO A 244 17.79 -3.77 1.19
C PRO A 244 18.55 -2.53 0.72
N ASP A 245 19.84 -2.66 0.45
CA ASP A 245 20.66 -1.56 -0.06
C ASP A 245 20.16 -1.00 -1.40
N ASP A 246 19.53 -1.87 -2.22
CA ASP A 246 19.10 -1.56 -3.58
C ASP A 246 17.57 -1.28 -3.68
N LEU A 247 16.85 -1.11 -2.56
CA LEU A 247 15.39 -1.09 -2.54
C LEU A 247 14.78 -0.13 -3.58
N PHE A 248 15.32 1.09 -3.71
CA PHE A 248 14.80 2.11 -4.63
C PHE A 248 15.79 2.56 -5.71
N ILE A 249 16.91 1.86 -5.89
CA ILE A 249 17.99 2.26 -6.79
C ILE A 249 17.54 2.44 -8.25
N HIS A 250 16.53 1.68 -8.68
CA HIS A 250 16.01 1.70 -10.04
C HIS A 250 14.77 2.59 -10.22
N ASN A 251 14.21 3.11 -9.13
CA ASN A 251 12.96 3.89 -9.16
C ASN A 251 13.24 5.40 -9.28
N THR A 252 13.96 5.78 -10.32
CA THR A 252 14.45 7.16 -10.53
C THR A 252 13.33 8.17 -10.82
N GLU A 253 12.13 7.71 -11.16
CA GLU A 253 10.93 8.51 -11.38
C GLU A 253 10.13 8.78 -10.10
N ALA A 254 10.52 8.18 -8.96
CA ALA A 254 9.81 8.31 -7.69
C ALA A 254 9.80 9.77 -7.20
N THR A 255 8.60 10.25 -6.88
CA THR A 255 8.35 11.62 -6.42
C THR A 255 7.84 11.69 -4.99
N ASP A 256 7.12 10.66 -4.52
CA ASP A 256 6.44 10.65 -3.22
C ASP A 256 6.89 9.46 -2.37
N PHE A 257 7.51 9.77 -1.23
CA PHE A 257 7.90 8.86 -0.16
C PHE A 257 7.27 9.27 1.19
N SER A 258 6.18 10.05 1.15
CA SER A 258 5.50 10.47 2.38
C SER A 258 5.05 9.26 3.19
N TYR A 259 5.30 9.27 4.50
CA TYR A 259 5.01 8.17 5.43
C TYR A 259 5.60 6.80 5.06
N CYS A 260 6.49 6.69 4.07
CA CYS A 260 6.91 5.40 3.48
C CYS A 260 7.34 4.36 4.51
N PHE A 261 8.06 4.77 5.56
CA PHE A 261 8.54 3.93 6.67
C PHE A 261 8.09 4.47 8.04
N GLY A 262 7.00 5.23 8.10
CA GLY A 262 6.44 5.70 9.36
C GLY A 262 6.02 4.53 10.25
N ASP A 263 6.20 4.66 11.57
CA ASP A 263 5.83 3.65 12.58
C ASP A 263 6.48 2.26 12.37
N CYS A 264 7.70 2.22 11.79
CA CYS A 264 8.52 1.00 11.69
C CYS A 264 9.34 0.83 13.00
N GLU A 265 8.74 0.20 13.99
CA GLU A 265 9.23 0.19 15.38
C GLU A 265 10.53 -0.60 15.60
N THR A 266 10.88 -1.53 14.69
CA THR A 266 12.09 -2.35 14.80
C THR A 266 13.21 -1.92 13.86
N LEU A 267 12.92 -1.00 12.93
CA LEU A 267 13.90 -0.48 11.99
C LEU A 267 14.84 0.49 12.71
N THR A 268 16.13 0.11 12.90
CA THR A 268 17.08 0.89 13.68
C THR A 268 18.15 1.59 12.85
N LYS A 269 18.32 1.22 11.59
CA LYS A 269 19.31 1.81 10.66
C LYS A 269 18.77 1.80 9.24
N LEU A 270 19.31 2.66 8.38
CA LEU A 270 18.97 2.76 6.96
C LEU A 270 20.20 2.43 6.09
N PRO A 271 20.01 1.94 4.86
CA PRO A 271 21.07 1.81 3.88
C PRO A 271 21.67 3.17 3.49
N ASP A 272 22.98 3.20 3.22
CA ASP A 272 23.66 4.45 2.88
C ASP A 272 23.14 5.11 1.58
N ASN A 273 22.64 4.32 0.64
CA ASN A 273 22.21 4.78 -0.67
C ASN A 273 20.67 4.80 -0.85
N LEU A 274 19.89 4.71 0.23
CA LEU A 274 18.44 4.49 0.17
C LEU A 274 17.72 5.39 -0.83
N PHE A 275 18.03 6.70 -0.86
CA PHE A 275 17.39 7.68 -1.75
C PHE A 275 18.35 8.35 -2.75
N THR A 276 19.59 7.86 -2.88
CA THR A 276 20.64 8.50 -3.70
C THR A 276 20.21 8.68 -5.16
N TYR A 277 19.44 7.77 -5.71
CA TYR A 277 19.03 7.79 -7.12
C TYR A 277 17.63 8.38 -7.37
N ASN A 278 16.91 8.71 -6.31
CA ASN A 278 15.54 9.25 -6.41
C ASN A 278 15.56 10.78 -6.50
N THR A 279 16.27 11.31 -7.50
CA THR A 279 16.53 12.75 -7.64
C THR A 279 15.31 13.59 -7.97
N LYS A 280 14.19 12.95 -8.37
CA LYS A 280 12.90 13.59 -8.62
C LYS A 280 11.99 13.65 -7.39
N ALA A 281 12.42 13.08 -6.26
CA ALA A 281 11.63 13.07 -5.04
C ALA A 281 11.30 14.50 -4.59
N THR A 282 10.03 14.73 -4.30
CA THR A 282 9.48 16.02 -3.85
C THR A 282 8.92 15.98 -2.44
N ASP A 283 8.50 14.79 -1.95
CA ASP A 283 7.86 14.64 -0.66
C ASP A 283 8.48 13.51 0.17
N PHE A 284 9.02 13.86 1.35
CA PHE A 284 9.46 12.97 2.41
C PHE A 284 8.74 13.27 3.73
N SER A 285 7.56 13.89 3.68
CA SER A 285 6.81 14.20 4.90
C SER A 285 6.49 12.92 5.68
N TYR A 286 6.76 12.94 6.99
CA TYR A 286 6.56 11.81 7.91
C TYR A 286 7.25 10.49 7.52
N CYS A 287 8.20 10.51 6.58
CA CYS A 287 8.79 9.30 5.96
C CYS A 287 9.30 8.28 6.98
N PHE A 288 9.86 8.73 8.10
CA PHE A 288 10.39 7.89 9.17
C PHE A 288 9.79 8.22 10.54
N SER A 289 8.67 8.94 10.57
CA SER A 289 8.05 9.36 11.83
C SER A 289 7.66 8.17 12.72
N TYR A 290 7.70 8.38 14.04
CA TYR A 290 7.37 7.36 15.05
C TYR A 290 8.24 6.09 15.01
N GLY A 291 9.39 6.13 14.31
CA GLY A 291 10.32 5.01 14.20
C GLY A 291 11.30 4.91 15.37
N LYS A 292 12.07 3.82 15.39
CA LYS A 292 13.14 3.56 16.37
C LYS A 292 14.54 3.64 15.73
N LEU A 293 14.69 4.40 14.66
CA LEU A 293 16.00 4.66 14.06
C LEU A 293 16.96 5.19 15.09
N LYS A 294 18.14 4.56 15.21
CA LYS A 294 19.22 5.02 16.09
C LYS A 294 20.16 6.00 15.38
N THR A 295 20.40 5.74 14.10
CA THR A 295 21.25 6.56 13.24
C THR A 295 20.66 6.67 11.85
N VAL A 296 21.06 7.70 11.12
CA VAL A 296 20.76 7.88 9.70
C VAL A 296 22.05 8.03 8.92
N PRO A 297 22.08 7.61 7.65
CA PRO A 297 23.24 7.75 6.79
C PRO A 297 23.67 9.19 6.64
N ARG A 298 24.99 9.38 6.48
CA ARG A 298 25.54 10.65 6.04
C ARG A 298 25.07 10.91 4.61
N PHE A 299 24.60 12.12 4.33
CA PHE A 299 24.12 12.54 3.00
C PHE A 299 22.83 11.82 2.52
N LEU A 300 22.00 11.30 3.43
CA LEU A 300 20.76 10.58 3.09
C LEU A 300 19.91 11.30 2.02
N PHE A 301 19.81 12.63 2.10
CA PHE A 301 19.04 13.47 1.18
C PHE A 301 19.91 14.37 0.28
N ALA A 302 21.18 14.07 0.14
CA ALA A 302 22.13 14.99 -0.55
C ALA A 302 21.85 15.16 -2.06
N THR A 303 21.19 14.23 -2.70
CA THR A 303 20.86 14.26 -4.13
C THR A 303 19.42 14.68 -4.43
N ASN A 304 18.56 14.78 -3.40
CA ASN A 304 17.14 15.04 -3.55
C ASN A 304 16.84 16.54 -3.57
N LEU A 305 17.30 17.23 -4.62
CA LEU A 305 17.29 18.70 -4.71
C LEU A 305 15.93 19.31 -5.07
N GLN A 306 14.97 18.50 -5.49
CA GLN A 306 13.61 18.94 -5.86
C GLN A 306 12.60 18.82 -4.72
N VAL A 307 13.06 18.43 -3.52
CA VAL A 307 12.18 18.25 -2.37
C VAL A 307 11.49 19.56 -1.99
N THR A 308 10.18 19.48 -1.81
CA THR A 308 9.31 20.56 -1.35
C THR A 308 8.94 20.43 0.12
N THR A 309 9.02 19.21 0.69
CA THR A 309 8.69 18.99 2.09
C THR A 309 9.47 17.82 2.72
N PHE A 310 10.01 18.08 3.91
CA PHE A 310 10.49 17.14 4.90
C PHE A 310 9.67 17.26 6.18
N LYS A 311 8.43 17.77 6.10
CA LYS A 311 7.58 17.99 7.27
C LYS A 311 7.52 16.74 8.12
N ALA A 312 7.87 16.86 9.41
CA ALA A 312 7.80 15.77 10.38
C ALA A 312 8.54 14.47 9.96
N CYS A 313 9.54 14.55 9.06
CA CYS A 313 10.20 13.38 8.47
C CYS A 313 10.73 12.40 9.52
N PHE A 314 11.29 12.90 10.63
CA PHE A 314 11.80 12.12 11.77
C PHE A 314 11.04 12.42 13.08
N GLN A 315 9.82 12.93 12.98
CA GLN A 315 9.02 13.25 14.16
C GLN A 315 8.88 12.03 15.07
N ASN A 316 9.10 12.23 16.38
CA ASN A 316 8.98 11.19 17.39
C ASN A 316 9.93 9.98 17.22
N CYS A 317 11.08 10.17 16.53
CA CYS A 317 12.17 9.21 16.56
C CYS A 317 13.00 9.41 17.83
N GLU A 318 12.47 8.99 18.99
CA GLU A 318 12.99 9.30 20.32
C GLU A 318 14.41 8.82 20.59
N VAL A 319 14.89 7.79 19.90
CA VAL A 319 16.22 7.22 20.05
C VAL A 319 17.21 7.69 18.97
N LEU A 320 16.77 8.55 18.05
CA LEU A 320 17.59 8.99 16.92
C LEU A 320 18.73 9.92 17.35
N ALA A 321 19.96 9.53 17.03
CA ALA A 321 21.11 10.41 16.99
C ALA A 321 21.29 10.92 15.54
N PRO A 322 20.90 12.17 15.22
CA PRO A 322 20.96 12.68 13.88
C PRO A 322 22.40 12.86 13.40
N ASN A 323 22.64 12.79 12.09
CA ASN A 323 23.90 13.11 11.47
C ASN A 323 23.93 14.59 11.07
N GLU A 324 25.05 15.27 11.29
CA GLU A 324 25.19 16.71 10.94
C GLU A 324 25.10 16.98 9.44
N ASP A 325 25.46 16.01 8.59
CA ASP A 325 25.54 16.15 7.14
C ASP A 325 24.39 15.42 6.40
N ILE A 326 23.24 15.22 7.06
CA ILE A 326 22.10 14.46 6.49
C ILE A 326 21.63 15.02 5.12
N PHE A 327 21.69 16.32 4.91
CA PHE A 327 21.29 16.98 3.66
C PHE A 327 22.48 17.19 2.72
N CYS A 328 23.64 17.60 3.20
CA CYS A 328 24.88 17.78 2.44
C CYS A 328 26.03 18.28 3.33
N SER A 329 27.26 18.38 2.78
CA SER A 329 28.35 19.06 3.45
C SER A 329 28.11 20.58 3.54
N SER A 330 28.63 21.21 4.59
CA SER A 330 28.29 22.56 5.08
C SER A 330 28.34 23.71 4.06
N SER A 331 29.08 23.60 2.98
CA SER A 331 29.27 24.70 2.01
C SER A 331 28.18 24.82 0.93
N ALA A 332 27.32 23.82 0.79
CA ALA A 332 26.43 23.70 -0.36
C ALA A 332 24.94 23.91 -0.08
N LEU A 333 24.51 23.97 1.20
CA LEU A 333 23.09 24.07 1.56
C LEU A 333 22.38 25.32 1.01
N LYS A 334 23.05 26.47 0.98
CA LYS A 334 22.43 27.73 0.56
C LYS A 334 21.98 27.74 -0.90
N THR A 335 22.57 26.92 -1.74
CA THR A 335 22.35 26.95 -3.20
C THR A 335 21.69 25.69 -3.75
N ARG A 336 21.45 24.68 -2.91
CA ARG A 336 21.13 23.33 -3.37
C ARG A 336 19.68 23.02 -3.55
N PHE A 337 18.81 23.49 -2.65
CA PHE A 337 17.39 23.28 -2.86
C PHE A 337 16.82 24.27 -3.87
N ALA A 338 16.25 23.78 -4.96
CA ALA A 338 15.57 24.62 -5.96
C ALA A 338 14.34 25.32 -5.37
N THR A 339 13.81 24.76 -4.28
CA THR A 339 12.66 25.27 -3.52
C THR A 339 13.07 25.58 -2.09
N ARG A 340 12.14 26.10 -1.28
CA ARG A 340 12.30 26.20 0.18
C ARG A 340 11.48 25.08 0.80
N PRO A 341 12.08 23.89 1.06
CA PRO A 341 11.32 22.76 1.56
C PRO A 341 10.72 23.08 2.94
N ASP A 342 9.50 22.65 3.15
CA ASP A 342 8.89 22.66 4.48
C ASP A 342 9.62 21.65 5.39
N ILE A 343 10.30 22.15 6.42
CA ILE A 343 11.00 21.36 7.45
C ILE A 343 10.29 21.45 8.82
N SER A 344 9.04 21.90 8.84
CA SER A 344 8.28 21.98 10.09
C SER A 344 8.22 20.61 10.76
N MET A 345 8.45 20.57 12.06
CA MET A 345 8.47 19.37 12.88
C MET A 345 9.44 18.25 12.41
N CYS A 346 10.33 18.52 11.44
CA CYS A 346 11.18 17.50 10.80
C CYS A 346 11.96 16.66 11.83
N PHE A 347 12.50 17.30 12.87
CA PHE A 347 13.24 16.68 13.97
C PHE A 347 12.54 16.87 15.33
N TYR A 348 11.21 17.01 15.32
CA TYR A 348 10.46 17.18 16.55
C TYR A 348 10.53 15.91 17.40
N ASN A 349 10.89 16.07 18.69
CA ASN A 349 11.00 15.00 19.67
C ASN A 349 11.96 13.85 19.28
N ILE A 350 13.06 14.15 18.56
CA ILE A 350 14.16 13.20 18.37
C ILE A 350 15.07 13.18 19.60
N GLY A 351 15.79 12.07 19.83
CA GLY A 351 16.81 11.98 20.87
C GLY A 351 16.32 12.28 22.28
N SER A 352 15.02 12.19 22.57
CA SER A 352 14.46 12.39 23.89
C SER A 352 14.83 11.28 24.89
N ALA A 353 15.17 10.07 24.39
CA ALA A 353 15.69 8.98 25.21
C ALA A 353 17.16 9.26 25.61
N ALA A 354 17.51 8.98 26.86
CA ALA A 354 18.79 9.36 27.47
C ALA A 354 20.05 8.82 26.79
N GLU A 355 19.92 7.77 25.97
CA GLU A 355 21.03 7.11 25.27
C GLU A 355 21.36 7.72 23.90
N SER A 356 20.47 8.52 23.30
CA SER A 356 20.68 9.06 21.98
C SER A 356 21.26 10.47 22.05
N ARG A 357 22.55 10.60 21.70
CA ARG A 357 23.24 11.88 21.60
C ARG A 357 24.00 11.90 20.28
N GLY A 358 23.74 12.88 19.45
CA GLY A 358 24.44 13.09 18.22
C GLY A 358 24.52 14.57 17.86
N PRO A 359 25.37 14.97 16.90
CA PRO A 359 25.42 16.35 16.46
C PRO A 359 24.12 16.73 15.75
N ALA A 360 23.66 17.95 16.02
CA ALA A 360 22.50 18.48 15.29
C ALA A 360 22.81 18.59 13.79
N PRO A 361 21.79 18.36 12.91
CA PRO A 361 21.92 18.65 11.50
C PRO A 361 22.35 20.09 11.25
N LYS A 362 23.21 20.31 10.25
CA LYS A 362 23.72 21.64 9.88
C LYS A 362 22.65 22.48 9.18
N LEU A 363 21.64 22.89 9.91
CA LEU A 363 20.51 23.71 9.40
C LEU A 363 20.80 25.22 9.46
N TRP A 364 21.82 25.65 10.16
CA TRP A 364 22.13 27.08 10.38
C TRP A 364 22.35 27.87 9.08
N GLN A 365 22.76 27.21 8.01
CA GLN A 365 22.89 27.83 6.68
C GLN A 365 21.54 28.13 6.02
N LEU A 366 20.47 27.53 6.48
CA LEU A 366 19.12 27.76 5.98
C LEU A 366 18.46 29.00 6.61
N THR A 367 19.04 29.60 7.67
CA THR A 367 18.45 30.72 8.43
C THR A 367 18.03 31.89 7.51
N GLU A 368 18.89 32.29 6.58
CA GLU A 368 18.59 33.39 5.66
C GLU A 368 17.42 33.04 4.71
N ILE A 369 17.32 31.77 4.30
CA ILE A 369 16.27 31.28 3.40
C ILE A 369 14.91 31.33 4.10
N TYR A 370 14.85 31.00 5.40
CA TYR A 370 13.62 30.89 6.16
C TYR A 370 13.23 32.14 6.94
N LYS A 371 14.05 33.20 6.93
CA LYS A 371 13.85 34.45 7.70
C LYS A 371 12.44 35.02 7.57
N ASN A 372 11.82 34.94 6.40
CA ASN A 372 10.48 35.43 6.13
C ASN A 372 9.43 34.30 5.99
N TYR A 373 9.81 33.06 6.30
CA TYR A 373 8.99 31.85 6.08
C TYR A 373 8.99 30.95 7.33
N THR A 374 8.77 31.57 8.49
CA THR A 374 8.86 30.88 9.80
C THR A 374 7.93 29.69 9.93
N ASN A 375 6.79 29.67 9.22
CA ASN A 375 5.88 28.52 9.21
C ASN A 375 6.50 27.26 8.59
N LEU A 376 7.44 27.41 7.64
CA LEU A 376 8.09 26.28 6.97
C LEU A 376 9.14 25.59 7.83
N CYS A 377 9.55 26.19 8.94
CA CYS A 377 10.50 25.61 9.90
C CYS A 377 9.94 25.58 11.33
N LYS A 378 8.63 25.81 11.48
CA LYS A 378 7.96 25.84 12.77
C LYS A 378 8.13 24.49 13.49
N ASP A 379 8.46 24.55 14.78
CA ASP A 379 8.61 23.38 15.65
C ASP A 379 9.56 22.30 15.10
N CYS A 380 10.54 22.71 14.26
CA CYS A 380 11.50 21.76 13.65
C CYS A 380 12.20 20.90 14.72
N PHE A 381 12.50 21.49 15.88
CA PHE A 381 13.01 20.81 17.05
C PHE A 381 12.14 21.12 18.27
N SER A 382 11.86 20.14 19.11
CA SER A 382 11.28 20.40 20.44
C SER A 382 12.35 20.84 21.45
N SER A 383 11.93 21.49 22.53
CA SER A 383 12.84 21.92 23.62
C SER A 383 13.55 20.72 24.29
N ALA A 384 12.86 19.59 24.43
CA ALA A 384 13.44 18.35 24.95
C ALA A 384 14.53 17.78 24.03
N CYS A 385 14.32 17.86 22.73
CA CYS A 385 15.29 17.43 21.72
C CYS A 385 16.62 18.19 21.82
N LEU A 386 16.58 19.52 22.01
CA LEU A 386 17.78 20.36 22.07
C LEU A 386 18.71 20.04 23.22
N SER A 387 18.18 19.58 24.34
CA SER A 387 19.01 19.18 25.49
C SER A 387 19.76 17.86 25.26
N ASN A 388 19.28 17.03 24.35
CA ASN A 388 19.82 15.70 24.08
C ASN A 388 20.68 15.61 22.80
N VAL A 389 20.67 16.65 21.95
CA VAL A 389 21.48 16.70 20.73
C VAL A 389 22.84 17.33 21.04
N GLN A 390 23.92 16.55 20.87
CA GLN A 390 25.26 17.02 21.08
C GLN A 390 25.66 18.06 20.01
N GLY A 391 26.33 19.14 20.43
CA GLY A 391 26.87 20.13 19.49
C GLY A 391 25.80 21.00 18.82
N ASN A 392 24.74 21.36 19.57
CA ASN A 392 23.65 22.21 19.09
C ASN A 392 24.08 23.59 18.53
N THR A 393 25.41 23.90 18.56
CA THR A 393 26.01 25.06 17.86
C THR A 393 25.72 25.05 16.36
N ASN A 394 25.49 23.86 15.77
CA ASN A 394 25.10 23.72 14.38
C ASN A 394 23.69 24.24 14.07
N LEU A 395 22.89 24.51 15.08
CA LEU A 395 21.54 25.05 14.93
C LEU A 395 21.53 26.55 14.65
N GLY A 396 22.65 27.27 14.96
CA GLY A 396 22.72 28.72 14.77
C GLY A 396 21.52 29.43 15.42
N GLU A 397 20.81 30.26 14.66
CA GLU A 397 19.61 30.94 15.14
C GLU A 397 18.41 30.01 15.34
N PHE A 398 18.36 28.82 14.71
CA PHE A 398 17.32 27.83 14.94
C PHE A 398 17.22 27.40 16.40
N GLY A 399 18.35 27.39 17.14
CA GLY A 399 18.37 27.05 18.55
C GLY A 399 18.43 28.21 19.53
N ARG A 400 18.83 29.42 19.07
CA ARG A 400 19.09 30.58 19.95
C ARG A 400 17.89 31.48 20.18
N THR A 401 17.04 31.68 19.20
CA THR A 401 15.97 32.67 19.26
C THR A 401 14.63 32.12 19.73
N GLY A 402 14.51 30.81 19.83
CA GLY A 402 13.21 30.14 20.11
C GLY A 402 12.16 30.33 19.02
N VAL A 403 12.52 30.98 17.91
CA VAL A 403 11.61 31.27 16.78
C VAL A 403 11.31 29.99 15.99
N TYR A 404 12.27 29.06 15.97
CA TYR A 404 12.21 27.81 15.21
C TYR A 404 12.09 26.56 16.09
N VAL A 405 11.92 26.75 17.38
CA VAL A 405 11.82 25.69 18.38
C VAL A 405 10.58 25.91 19.21
N ASN A 406 9.81 24.86 19.41
CA ASN A 406 8.67 24.92 20.31
C ASN A 406 9.19 25.13 21.76
N LYS A 407 8.75 26.20 22.42
CA LYS A 407 9.09 26.50 23.82
C LYS A 407 8.27 25.64 24.78
#